data_79f2330072b1e7da92ca57396847b25d
#
_entry.id   79f2330072b1e7da92ca57396847b25d
#
_cell.length_a   1.000
_cell.length_b   1.000
_cell.length_c   1.000
_cell.angle_alpha   90.00
_cell.angle_beta   90.00
_cell.angle_gamma   90.00
#
_symmetry.space_group_name_H-M   'P 1'
#
loop_
_entity.id
_entity.type
_entity.pdbx_description
1 polymer ?
#
loop_
_entity_poly.entity_id
_entity_poly.type
_entity_poly.pdbx_seq_one_letter_code
_entity_poly.pdbx_strand_id
1 'polypeptide(L)'
;VPQVIITQYAAEGLERCRRFLAAKVPEAVRRASQAIERQFLLLEATPGIGRPFPDMPELRELVIPFGDSGYLALYRHEPVDDAVYVLAFRHQKSGILIKTPSQSSNRLAG
;
A
#
# COMPACT_ATOMS: atom_id res chain seq x y z
N VAL A 1 20.95 -4.62 -6.30
CA VAL A 1 19.73 -3.81 -6.16
C VAL A 1 18.60 -4.71 -5.75
N PRO A 2 17.91 -4.42 -4.62
CA PRO A 2 16.80 -5.25 -4.18
C PRO A 2 15.68 -5.29 -5.22
N GLN A 3 15.05 -6.44 -5.33
CA GLN A 3 13.92 -6.63 -6.21
C GLN A 3 12.63 -6.48 -5.43
N VAL A 4 11.67 -5.73 -5.96
CA VAL A 4 10.36 -5.60 -5.34
C VAL A 4 9.52 -6.80 -5.73
N ILE A 5 9.01 -7.49 -4.72
CA ILE A 5 8.17 -8.67 -4.90
C ILE A 5 6.80 -8.37 -4.28
N ILE A 6 5.76 -8.47 -5.08
CA ILE A 6 4.41 -8.18 -4.63
C ILE A 6 3.74 -9.49 -4.23
N THR A 7 3.42 -9.64 -2.94
CA THR A 7 2.77 -10.84 -2.44
C THR A 7 1.35 -10.95 -2.98
N GLN A 8 0.78 -12.14 -2.88
CA GLN A 8 -0.59 -12.39 -3.34
C GLN A 8 -1.59 -11.44 -2.68
N TYR A 9 -1.48 -11.27 -1.38
CA TYR A 9 -2.39 -10.39 -0.65
C TYR A 9 -2.29 -8.94 -1.14
N ALA A 10 -1.06 -8.48 -1.34
CA ALA A 10 -0.83 -7.11 -1.85
C ALA A 10 -1.36 -6.96 -3.28
N ALA A 11 -1.17 -7.98 -4.11
CA ALA A 11 -1.67 -7.95 -5.48
C ALA A 11 -3.19 -7.84 -5.50
N GLU A 12 -3.87 -8.54 -4.60
CA GLU A 12 -5.31 -8.44 -4.47
C GLU A 12 -5.74 -7.04 -4.06
N GLY A 13 -4.97 -6.41 -3.15
CA GLY A 13 -5.23 -5.04 -2.76
C GLY A 13 -5.07 -4.06 -3.90
N LEU A 14 -4.02 -4.24 -4.70
CA LEU A 14 -3.80 -3.41 -5.89
C LEU A 14 -4.96 -3.54 -6.86
N GLU A 15 -5.44 -4.75 -7.07
CA GLU A 15 -6.54 -4.98 -8.00
C GLU A 15 -7.84 -4.37 -7.49
N ARG A 16 -8.09 -4.45 -6.18
CA ARG A 16 -9.27 -3.80 -5.60
C ARG A 16 -9.23 -2.29 -5.81
N CYS A 17 -8.07 -1.69 -5.59
CA CYS A 17 -7.90 -0.25 -5.79
C CYS A 17 -8.10 0.13 -7.25
N ARG A 18 -7.55 -0.68 -8.17
CA ARG A 18 -7.71 -0.42 -9.60
C ARG A 18 -9.19 -0.45 -10.00
N ARG A 19 -9.92 -1.47 -9.55
CA ARG A 19 -11.33 -1.60 -9.89
C ARG A 19 -12.18 -0.47 -9.33
N PHE A 20 -11.87 -0.07 -8.11
CA PHE A 20 -12.58 1.03 -7.48
C PHE A 20 -12.39 2.33 -8.27
N LEU A 21 -11.14 2.61 -8.62
CA LEU A 21 -10.83 3.82 -9.40
C LEU A 21 -11.45 3.75 -10.79
N ALA A 22 -11.39 2.59 -11.44
CA ALA A 22 -11.93 2.43 -12.78
C ALA A 22 -13.43 2.68 -12.81
N ALA A 23 -14.13 2.32 -11.72
CA ALA A 23 -15.57 2.56 -11.65
C ALA A 23 -15.90 4.03 -11.46
N LYS A 24 -15.01 4.80 -10.85
CA LYS A 24 -15.29 6.21 -10.54
C LYS A 24 -14.66 7.17 -11.54
N VAL A 25 -13.40 6.97 -11.88
CA VAL A 25 -12.65 7.87 -12.76
C VAL A 25 -11.77 7.01 -13.65
N PRO A 26 -12.36 6.34 -14.66
CA PRO A 26 -11.58 5.41 -15.50
C PRO A 26 -10.36 6.02 -16.16
N GLU A 27 -10.43 7.29 -16.52
CA GLU A 27 -9.29 7.94 -17.16
C GLU A 27 -8.12 8.18 -16.21
N ALA A 28 -8.31 8.01 -14.90
CA ALA A 28 -7.24 8.20 -13.93
C ALA A 28 -6.47 6.90 -13.63
N VAL A 29 -6.96 5.76 -14.09
CA VAL A 29 -6.34 4.45 -13.77
C VAL A 29 -4.88 4.41 -14.23
N ARG A 30 -4.61 4.89 -15.42
CA ARG A 30 -3.25 4.85 -15.97
C ARG A 30 -2.30 5.72 -15.14
N ARG A 31 -2.74 6.92 -14.75
CA ARG A 31 -1.90 7.81 -13.95
C ARG A 31 -1.64 7.22 -12.56
N ALA A 32 -2.64 6.59 -11.98
CA ALA A 32 -2.48 5.94 -10.67
C ALA A 32 -1.47 4.80 -10.77
N SER A 33 -1.57 3.97 -11.80
CA SER A 33 -0.63 2.87 -12.02
C SER A 33 0.79 3.38 -12.16
N GLN A 34 0.97 4.47 -12.90
CA GLN A 34 2.29 5.06 -13.08
C GLN A 34 2.85 5.62 -11.78
N ALA A 35 2.00 6.24 -10.96
CA ALA A 35 2.44 6.78 -9.67
C ALA A 35 2.90 5.65 -8.74
N ILE A 36 2.14 4.55 -8.70
CA ILE A 36 2.48 3.40 -7.90
C ILE A 36 3.79 2.77 -8.38
N GLU A 37 3.92 2.62 -9.68
CA GLU A 37 5.10 2.02 -10.28
C GLU A 37 6.37 2.80 -9.95
N ARG A 38 6.29 4.14 -10.06
CA ARG A 38 7.43 4.99 -9.72
C ARG A 38 7.86 4.82 -8.27
N GLN A 39 6.90 4.70 -7.36
CA GLN A 39 7.23 4.53 -5.94
C GLN A 39 7.85 3.18 -5.68
N PHE A 40 7.40 2.13 -6.36
CA PHE A 40 8.00 0.81 -6.21
C PHE A 40 9.43 0.80 -6.77
N LEU A 41 9.70 1.54 -7.84
CA LEU A 41 11.07 1.68 -8.33
C LEU A 41 11.95 2.39 -7.32
N LEU A 42 11.41 3.39 -6.63
CA LEU A 42 12.16 4.05 -5.56
C LEU A 42 12.47 3.11 -4.41
N LEU A 43 11.60 2.17 -4.12
CA LEU A 43 11.87 1.15 -3.11
C LEU A 43 13.06 0.29 -3.47
N GLU A 44 13.24 -0.01 -4.75
CA GLU A 44 14.39 -0.78 -5.19
C GLU A 44 15.69 -0.03 -4.95
N ALA A 45 15.67 1.28 -5.17
CA ALA A 45 16.86 2.10 -4.97
C ALA A 45 17.08 2.45 -3.50
N THR A 46 16.02 2.64 -2.74
CA THR A 46 16.10 3.10 -1.35
C THR A 46 15.07 2.35 -0.51
N PRO A 47 15.39 1.11 -0.09
CA PRO A 47 14.40 0.31 0.65
C PRO A 47 13.95 0.91 1.97
N GLY A 48 14.73 1.80 2.57
CA GLY A 48 14.36 2.43 3.83
C GLY A 48 13.51 3.67 3.71
N ILE A 49 12.99 3.98 2.52
CA ILE A 49 12.29 5.23 2.28
C ILE A 49 10.98 5.36 3.05
N GLY A 50 10.31 4.24 3.33
CA GLY A 50 9.07 4.27 4.10
C GLY A 50 9.31 4.50 5.57
N ARG A 51 8.27 4.89 6.29
CA ARG A 51 8.38 5.11 7.73
C ARG A 51 8.19 3.80 8.48
N PRO A 52 8.85 3.63 9.62
CA PRO A 52 8.67 2.42 10.42
C PRO A 52 7.21 2.25 10.84
N PHE A 53 6.75 1.02 10.83
CA PHE A 53 5.39 0.72 11.25
C PHE A 53 5.37 0.61 12.78
N PRO A 54 4.41 1.27 13.45
CA PRO A 54 4.38 1.23 14.92
C PRO A 54 4.30 -0.21 15.44
N ASP A 55 5.06 -0.50 16.49
CA ASP A 55 5.10 -1.79 17.17
C ASP A 55 5.71 -2.93 16.35
N MET A 56 6.00 -2.71 15.07
CA MET A 56 6.61 -3.72 14.22
C MET A 56 7.68 -3.05 13.36
N PRO A 57 8.84 -2.73 13.96
CA PRO A 57 9.85 -1.93 13.27
C PRO A 57 10.48 -2.62 12.06
N GLU A 58 10.33 -3.93 11.94
CA GLU A 58 10.80 -4.64 10.75
C GLU A 58 9.94 -4.33 9.52
N LEU A 59 8.76 -3.77 9.73
CA LEU A 59 7.87 -3.37 8.65
C LEU A 59 7.93 -1.87 8.44
N ARG A 60 7.71 -1.45 7.19
CA ARG A 60 7.65 -0.03 6.86
C ARG A 60 6.40 0.25 6.04
N GLU A 61 5.97 1.49 6.10
CA GLU A 61 4.78 1.94 5.39
C GLU A 61 5.18 3.01 4.40
N LEU A 62 4.83 2.79 3.13
CA LEU A 62 5.09 3.75 2.07
C LEU A 62 3.80 4.45 1.70
N VAL A 63 3.82 5.79 1.80
CA VAL A 63 2.68 6.61 1.38
C VAL A 63 2.87 6.97 -0.08
N ILE A 64 1.86 6.70 -0.89
CA ILE A 64 1.90 7.00 -2.32
C ILE A 64 0.81 8.03 -2.61
N PRO A 65 1.17 9.33 -2.71
CA PRO A 65 0.16 10.36 -2.97
C PRO A 65 -0.47 10.19 -4.35
N PHE A 66 -1.76 10.35 -4.41
CA PHE A 66 -2.48 10.36 -5.68
C PHE A 66 -3.85 11.02 -5.48
N GLY A 67 -4.14 12.07 -6.25
CA GLY A 67 -5.38 12.80 -6.11
C GLY A 67 -5.49 13.44 -4.73
N ASP A 68 -6.65 13.37 -4.13
CA ASP A 68 -6.91 13.96 -2.83
C ASP A 68 -6.37 13.14 -1.66
N SER A 69 -6.01 11.90 -1.91
CA SER A 69 -5.51 11.04 -0.86
C SER A 69 -4.36 10.19 -1.38
N GLY A 70 -4.58 8.93 -1.72
CA GLY A 70 -3.53 8.09 -2.22
C GLY A 70 -3.60 6.70 -1.66
N TYR A 71 -2.45 6.04 -1.63
CA TYR A 71 -2.37 4.63 -1.26
C TYR A 71 -1.33 4.41 -0.18
N LEU A 72 -1.46 3.30 0.52
CA LEU A 72 -0.50 2.85 1.51
C LEU A 72 -0.02 1.46 1.13
N ALA A 73 1.30 1.29 1.13
CA ALA A 73 1.92 0.00 0.90
C ALA A 73 2.69 -0.40 2.14
N LEU A 74 2.36 -1.54 2.70
CA LEU A 74 3.10 -2.11 3.82
C LEU A 74 4.14 -3.06 3.25
N TYR A 75 5.40 -2.90 3.65
CA TYR A 75 6.45 -3.71 3.06
C TYR A 75 7.53 -4.04 4.07
N ARG A 76 8.34 -5.02 3.72
CA ARG A 76 9.50 -5.44 4.50
C ARG A 76 10.71 -5.58 3.59
N HIS A 77 11.82 -5.00 4.01
CA HIS A 77 13.09 -5.17 3.31
C HIS A 77 13.82 -6.38 3.89
N GLU A 78 14.21 -7.31 3.02
CA GLU A 78 14.96 -8.49 3.43
C GLU A 78 16.31 -8.48 2.72
N PRO A 79 17.35 -7.95 3.38
CA PRO A 79 18.67 -7.88 2.74
C PRO A 79 19.23 -9.24 2.35
N VAL A 80 18.96 -10.28 3.13
CA VAL A 80 19.44 -11.62 2.84
C VAL A 80 18.93 -12.11 1.50
N ASP A 81 17.67 -11.81 1.20
CA ASP A 81 17.04 -12.20 -0.06
C ASP A 81 17.30 -11.18 -1.17
N ASP A 82 17.90 -10.06 -0.84
CA ASP A 82 18.03 -8.92 -1.75
C ASP A 82 16.66 -8.57 -2.33
N ALA A 83 15.66 -8.44 -1.46
CA ALA A 83 14.27 -8.27 -1.87
C ALA A 83 13.52 -7.34 -0.94
N VAL A 84 12.52 -6.68 -1.51
CA VAL A 84 11.53 -5.90 -0.77
C VAL A 84 10.18 -6.57 -1.03
N TYR A 85 9.58 -7.08 0.04
CA TYR A 85 8.28 -7.75 -0.06
C TYR A 85 7.17 -6.76 0.26
N VAL A 86 6.32 -6.50 -0.72
CA VAL A 86 5.12 -5.67 -0.49
C VAL A 86 4.04 -6.60 0.05
N LEU A 87 3.68 -6.40 1.30
CA LEU A 87 2.83 -7.33 2.04
C LEU A 87 1.35 -6.98 1.96
N ALA A 88 1.04 -5.69 1.83
CA ALA A 88 -0.34 -5.23 1.76
C ALA A 88 -0.39 -3.91 0.98
N PHE A 89 -1.51 -3.67 0.33
CA PHE A 89 -1.71 -2.45 -0.43
C PHE A 89 -3.17 -2.04 -0.30
N ARG A 90 -3.42 -0.76 0.01
CA ARG A 90 -4.77 -0.28 0.17
C ARG A 90 -4.85 1.22 -0.07
N HIS A 91 -6.07 1.68 -0.29
CA HIS A 91 -6.34 3.10 -0.35
C HIS A 91 -6.27 3.67 1.07
N GLN A 92 -5.75 4.88 1.22
CA GLN A 92 -5.62 5.48 2.54
C GLN A 92 -6.96 5.56 3.29
N LYS A 93 -8.01 5.95 2.61
CA LYS A 93 -9.31 6.12 3.24
C LYS A 93 -9.93 4.80 3.64
N SER A 94 -9.76 3.75 2.83
CA SER A 94 -10.37 2.47 3.18
C SER A 94 -9.74 1.88 4.44
N GLY A 95 -8.45 2.14 4.68
CA GLY A 95 -7.83 1.71 5.91
C GLY A 95 -8.44 2.37 7.13
N ILE A 96 -8.76 3.65 7.03
CA ILE A 96 -9.41 4.36 8.12
C ILE A 96 -10.81 3.80 8.37
N LEU A 97 -11.53 3.52 7.31
CA LEU A 97 -12.89 2.98 7.43
C LEU A 97 -12.90 1.62 8.10
N ILE A 98 -11.93 0.78 7.80
CA ILE A 98 -11.85 -0.55 8.39
C ILE A 98 -11.64 -0.48 9.90
N LYS A 99 -10.94 0.52 10.37
CA LYS A 99 -10.63 0.65 11.79
C LYS A 99 -11.84 1.00 12.64
N THR A 100 -12.85 1.58 12.04
CA THR A 100 -14.01 2.04 12.80
C THR A 100 -14.97 0.95 13.22
N PRO A 101 -15.02 -0.19 12.64
CA PRO A 101 -15.98 -1.22 13.04
C PRO A 101 -15.62 -1.90 14.33
N SER A 102 -15.38 -2.23 14.51
CA SER A 102 -15.21 -2.81 15.37
C SER A 102 -15.06 -2.59 16.17
N GLN A 103 -15.01 -2.44 15.75
CA GLN A 103 -15.14 -2.18 16.42
C GLN A 103 -15.51 -1.90 16.71
N SER A 104 -15.78 -2.03 16.33
CA SER A 104 -16.37 -1.75 16.74
C SER A 104 -16.88 -1.59 16.73
N SER A 105 -17.08 -1.85 16.73
CA SER A 105 -17.74 -1.72 17.05
C SER A 105 -18.16 -1.48 17.03
N ASN A 106 -18.41 -1.82 17.01
CA ASN A 106 -18.99 -1.49 17.27
C ASN A 106 -19.38 -1.20 17.27
N ARG A 107 -19.47 -1.48 17.41
CA ARG A 107 -20.02 -1.12 17.57
C ARG A 107 -20.44 -0.86 17.52
N LEU A 108 -20.50 -1.15 17.54
CA LEU A 108 -20.90 -0.85 17.59
C LEU A 108 -20.93 -0.77 17.74
N ALA A 109 -20.75 -1.18 18.02
CA ALA A 109 -20.77 -0.96 18.26
C ALA A 109 -20.51 -0.78 18.21
N GLY A 110 -20.38 -1.18 18.24
CA GLY A 110 -20.28 -0.94 18.39
C GLY A 110 -20.21 -0.81 18.19
#